data_d7da4253456e848c026a6294eea3e2c0
#
_entry.id   d7da4253456e848c026a6294eea3e2c0
#
_cell.length_a   1.000
_cell.length_b   1.000
_cell.length_c   1.000
_cell.angle_alpha   90.00
_cell.angle_beta   90.00
_cell.angle_gamma   90.00
#
_symmetry.space_group_name_H-M   'P 1'
#
loop_
_entity.id
_entity.type
_entity.pdbx_description
1 polymer ?
#
loop_
_entity_poly.entity_id
_entity_poly.type
_entity_poly.pdbx_seq_one_letter_code
_entity_poly.pdbx_strand_id
1 'polypeptide(L)'
;MHTPQELEEKMWKALKSDRTLMLGLDGVEDGHSRPMTVQIEGDSGGPLWFFTSNDNAMVKQLGQGHRAIAAFSAKNHELFASLKGNLRVDNDRAVIERLWNP
;
A
#
# COMPACT_ATOMS: atom_id res chain seq x y z
N MET A 1 -26.40 5.32 -5.27
CA MET A 1 -25.36 5.95 -4.45
C MET A 1 -24.88 4.95 -3.39
N HIS A 2 -23.57 4.83 -3.21
CA HIS A 2 -23.01 3.91 -2.22
C HIS A 2 -22.83 4.62 -0.89
N THR A 3 -23.04 3.90 0.22
CA THR A 3 -22.67 4.39 1.54
C THR A 3 -21.15 4.37 1.69
N PRO A 4 -20.56 5.15 2.61
CA PRO A 4 -19.13 5.08 2.87
C PRO A 4 -18.64 3.67 3.20
N GLN A 5 -19.44 2.91 3.95
CA GLN A 5 -19.11 1.53 4.30
C GLN A 5 -19.06 0.63 3.07
N GLU A 6 -20.02 0.77 2.15
CA GLU A 6 -20.05 0.02 0.92
C GLU A 6 -18.86 0.35 0.03
N LEU A 7 -18.46 1.61 -0.03
CA LEU A 7 -17.30 2.06 -0.78
C LEU A 7 -16.01 1.47 -0.20
N GLU A 8 -15.90 1.43 1.13
CA GLU A 8 -14.74 0.85 1.80
C GLU A 8 -14.63 -0.64 1.50
N GLU A 9 -15.73 -1.38 1.60
CA GLU A 9 -15.75 -2.80 1.28
C GLU A 9 -15.36 -3.05 -0.19
N LYS A 10 -15.86 -2.22 -1.08
CA LYS A 10 -15.54 -2.30 -2.51
C LYS A 10 -14.05 -2.04 -2.75
N MET A 11 -13.47 -1.09 -2.02
CA MET A 11 -12.04 -0.79 -2.10
C MET A 11 -11.18 -1.99 -1.68
N TRP A 12 -11.49 -2.60 -0.52
CA TRP A 12 -10.73 -3.74 -0.04
C TRP A 12 -10.80 -4.92 -1.01
N LYS A 13 -12.00 -5.18 -1.54
CA LYS A 13 -12.19 -6.25 -2.51
C LYS A 13 -11.38 -5.99 -3.79
N ALA A 14 -11.38 -4.76 -4.27
CA ALA A 14 -10.64 -4.38 -5.47
C ALA A 14 -9.14 -4.47 -5.24
N LEU A 15 -8.63 -4.03 -4.09
CA LEU A 15 -7.22 -4.14 -3.75
C LEU A 15 -6.76 -5.60 -3.67
N LYS A 16 -7.62 -6.47 -3.17
CA LYS A 16 -7.30 -7.89 -3.07
C LYS A 16 -7.23 -8.55 -4.45
N SER A 17 -8.03 -8.08 -5.38
CA SER A 17 -8.07 -8.58 -6.75
C SER A 17 -6.94 -8.01 -7.60
N ASP A 18 -6.66 -6.72 -7.46
CA ASP A 18 -5.60 -6.03 -8.19
C ASP A 18 -4.70 -5.33 -7.18
N ARG A 19 -3.56 -5.93 -6.92
CA ARG A 19 -2.67 -5.53 -5.82
C ARG A 19 -1.70 -4.43 -6.17
N THR A 20 -1.79 -3.83 -7.33
CA THR A 20 -0.86 -2.79 -7.75
C THR A 20 -1.41 -1.42 -7.42
N LEU A 21 -0.60 -0.61 -6.75
CA LEU A 21 -0.92 0.77 -6.48
C LEU A 21 0.33 1.65 -6.65
N MET A 22 0.13 2.96 -6.70
CA MET A 22 1.22 3.92 -6.79
C MET A 22 1.51 4.46 -5.40
N LEU A 23 2.73 4.26 -4.92
CA LEU A 23 3.16 4.64 -3.58
C LEU A 23 4.23 5.72 -3.64
N GLY A 24 4.05 6.79 -2.89
CA GLY A 24 5.02 7.86 -2.77
C GLY A 24 5.14 8.37 -1.35
N LEU A 25 6.23 9.08 -1.06
CA LEU A 25 6.46 9.69 0.24
C LEU A 25 6.14 11.18 0.18
N ASP A 26 5.42 11.66 1.18
CA ASP A 26 5.05 13.06 1.26
C ASP A 26 6.28 13.93 1.47
N GLY A 27 6.45 14.93 0.61
CA GLY A 27 7.54 15.89 0.71
C GLY A 27 8.92 15.34 0.37
N VAL A 28 9.00 14.14 -0.18
CA VAL A 28 10.26 13.50 -0.56
C VAL A 28 10.23 13.23 -2.07
N GLU A 29 11.34 13.51 -2.76
CA GLU A 29 11.47 13.29 -4.20
C GLU A 29 10.37 13.98 -5.01
N ASP A 30 9.91 15.15 -4.56
CA ASP A 30 8.82 15.90 -5.17
C ASP A 30 7.52 15.09 -5.31
N GLY A 31 7.31 14.17 -4.37
CA GLY A 31 6.13 13.32 -4.39
C GLY A 31 6.18 12.21 -5.44
N HIS A 32 7.37 11.89 -5.94
CA HIS A 32 7.52 10.82 -6.93
C HIS A 32 6.90 9.52 -6.42
N SER A 33 5.99 8.95 -7.20
CA SER A 33 5.33 7.69 -6.84
C SER A 33 5.82 6.55 -7.72
N ARG A 34 5.78 5.35 -7.16
CA ARG A 34 6.24 4.13 -7.81
C ARG A 34 5.16 3.07 -7.75
N PRO A 35 5.01 2.24 -8.78
CA PRO A 35 4.11 1.10 -8.69
C PRO A 35 4.66 0.08 -7.69
N MET A 36 3.81 -0.35 -6.77
CA MET A 36 4.15 -1.32 -5.75
C MET A 36 3.03 -2.35 -5.63
N THR A 37 3.41 -3.59 -5.36
CA THR A 37 2.45 -4.64 -5.09
C THR A 37 2.16 -4.69 -3.60
N VAL A 38 0.88 -4.58 -3.25
CA VAL A 38 0.44 -4.61 -1.86
C VAL A 38 0.06 -6.01 -1.44
N GLN A 39 0.41 -6.37 -0.19
CA GLN A 39 -0.05 -7.60 0.47
C GLN A 39 -0.99 -7.19 1.59
N ILE A 40 -2.13 -7.87 1.66
CA ILE A 40 -3.17 -7.60 2.65
C ILE A 40 -3.45 -8.89 3.42
N GLU A 41 -3.45 -8.81 4.75
CA GLU A 41 -3.85 -9.91 5.58
C GLU A 41 -5.37 -9.87 5.80
N GLY A 42 -6.05 -10.99 5.60
CA GLY A 42 -7.50 -11.05 5.77
C GLY A 42 -8.26 -10.42 4.62
N ASP A 43 -9.53 -10.13 4.85
CA ASP A 43 -10.44 -9.65 3.80
C ASP A 43 -10.60 -8.15 3.77
N SER A 44 -10.35 -7.47 4.87
CA SER A 44 -10.46 -6.02 4.95
C SER A 44 -9.73 -5.50 6.18
N GLY A 45 -9.34 -4.23 6.12
CA GLY A 45 -8.67 -3.56 7.23
C GLY A 45 -7.23 -4.00 7.44
N GLY A 46 -6.64 -3.52 8.51
CA GLY A 46 -5.27 -3.84 8.87
C GLY A 46 -4.23 -3.09 8.04
N PRO A 47 -2.96 -3.33 8.33
CA PRO A 47 -1.87 -2.68 7.61
C PRO A 47 -1.74 -3.19 6.19
N LEU A 48 -1.23 -2.33 5.32
CA LEU A 48 -0.81 -2.69 3.97
C LEU A 48 0.68 -3.00 3.99
N TRP A 49 1.06 -4.11 3.39
CA TRP A 49 2.44 -4.59 3.39
C TRP A 49 3.03 -4.54 1.99
N PHE A 50 4.29 -4.14 1.91
CA PHE A 50 5.03 -4.10 0.65
C PHE A 50 6.38 -4.78 0.85
N PHE A 51 6.73 -5.70 -0.06
CA PHE A 51 8.06 -6.30 -0.08
C PHE A 51 8.93 -5.54 -1.05
N THR A 52 10.10 -5.11 -0.60
CA THR A 52 11.03 -4.37 -1.43
C THR A 52 12.46 -4.60 -0.94
N SER A 53 13.42 -4.26 -1.78
CA SER A 53 14.83 -4.35 -1.42
C SER A 53 15.21 -3.21 -0.47
N ASN A 54 16.10 -3.51 0.49
CA ASN A 54 16.67 -2.49 1.36
C ASN A 54 17.50 -1.45 0.59
N ASP A 55 17.91 -1.76 -0.63
CA ASP A 55 18.66 -0.85 -1.48
C ASP A 55 17.76 0.14 -2.21
N ASN A 56 16.44 -0.02 -2.13
CA ASN A 56 15.50 0.87 -2.76
C ASN A 56 15.64 2.28 -2.20
N ALA A 57 15.67 3.27 -3.08
CA ALA A 57 15.85 4.68 -2.66
C ALA A 57 14.74 5.14 -1.70
N MET A 58 13.51 4.68 -1.92
CA MET A 58 12.39 5.01 -1.05
C MET A 58 12.61 4.46 0.36
N VAL A 59 13.10 3.23 0.48
CA VAL A 59 13.38 2.61 1.78
C VAL A 59 14.42 3.42 2.55
N LYS A 60 15.45 3.90 1.87
CA LYS A 60 16.50 4.71 2.50
C LYS A 60 15.99 6.04 3.04
N GLN A 61 14.88 6.54 2.51
CA GLN A 61 14.28 7.81 2.93
C GLN A 61 13.34 7.66 4.12
N LEU A 62 12.98 6.44 4.51
CA LEU A 62 11.95 6.23 5.53
C LEU A 62 12.39 6.57 6.95
N GLY A 63 13.68 6.38 7.29
CA GLY A 63 14.13 6.55 8.67
C GLY A 63 13.33 5.68 9.63
N GLN A 64 12.74 6.29 10.66
CA GLN A 64 11.88 5.60 11.63
C GLN A 64 10.41 5.54 11.17
N GLY A 65 10.14 6.09 10.02
CA GLY A 65 8.81 6.15 9.44
C GLY A 65 8.60 7.47 8.72
N HIS A 66 7.74 7.45 7.73
CA HIS A 66 7.47 8.63 6.94
C HIS A 66 6.04 8.62 6.44
N ARG A 67 5.44 9.80 6.34
CA ARG A 67 4.10 9.93 5.78
C ARG A 67 4.12 9.51 4.32
N ALA A 68 3.17 8.64 3.94
CA ALA A 68 3.09 8.10 2.60
C ALA A 68 1.69 8.27 2.02
N ILE A 69 1.62 8.33 0.71
CA ILE A 69 0.37 8.44 -0.03
C ILE A 69 0.36 7.31 -1.05
N ALA A 70 -0.71 6.52 -1.04
CA ALA A 70 -0.91 5.44 -1.99
C ALA A 70 -2.15 5.73 -2.84
N ALA A 71 -1.99 5.74 -4.14
CA ALA A 71 -3.07 5.96 -5.08
C ALA A 71 -3.41 4.65 -5.78
N PHE A 72 -4.68 4.30 -5.77
CA PHE A 72 -5.18 3.05 -6.33
C PHE A 72 -6.28 3.32 -7.33
N SER A 73 -6.22 2.64 -8.46
CA SER A 73 -7.28 2.64 -9.47
C SER A 73 -7.66 1.20 -9.75
N ALA A 74 -8.94 0.86 -9.56
CA ALA A 74 -9.42 -0.47 -9.90
C ALA A 74 -9.33 -0.70 -11.42
N LYS A 75 -9.18 -1.96 -11.82
CA LYS A 75 -8.99 -2.34 -13.23
C LYS A 75 -10.07 -1.83 -14.15
N ASN A 76 -11.31 -1.83 -13.66
CA ASN A 76 -12.46 -1.39 -14.47
C ASN A 76 -12.70 0.11 -14.40
N HIS A 77 -11.87 0.85 -13.69
CA HIS A 77 -11.98 2.29 -13.48
C HIS A 77 -13.27 2.72 -12.78
N GLU A 78 -13.90 1.81 -12.06
CA GLU A 78 -15.10 2.12 -11.29
C GLU A 78 -14.79 2.67 -9.89
N LEU A 79 -13.52 2.57 -9.46
CA LEU A 79 -13.12 3.00 -8.14
C LEU A 79 -11.73 3.59 -8.19
N PHE A 80 -11.56 4.74 -7.54
CA PHE A 80 -10.27 5.38 -7.31
C PHE A 80 -10.14 5.66 -5.83
N ALA A 81 -8.97 5.41 -5.27
CA ALA A 81 -8.72 5.66 -3.86
C ALA A 81 -7.37 6.31 -3.64
N SER A 82 -7.33 7.23 -2.68
CA SER A 82 -6.08 7.81 -2.20
C SER A 82 -5.97 7.48 -0.71
N LEU A 83 -4.95 6.75 -0.34
CA LEU A 83 -4.73 6.29 1.02
C LEU A 83 -3.53 7.01 1.61
N LYS A 84 -3.69 7.55 2.81
CA LYS A 84 -2.62 8.26 3.50
C LYS A 84 -2.31 7.56 4.81
N GLY A 85 -1.05 7.46 5.14
CA GLY A 85 -0.64 6.80 6.36
C GLY A 85 0.85 6.92 6.58
N ASN A 86 1.34 6.21 7.58
CA ASN A 86 2.76 6.16 7.86
C ASN A 86 3.34 4.86 7.34
N LEU A 87 4.46 4.97 6.63
CA LEU A 87 5.19 3.85 6.08
C LEU A 87 6.48 3.68 6.88
N ARG A 88 6.77 2.45 7.29
CA ARG A 88 8.02 2.14 7.99
C ARG A 88 8.54 0.78 7.56
N VAL A 89 9.82 0.58 7.75
CA VAL A 89 10.44 -0.72 7.49
C VAL A 89 10.14 -1.66 8.65
N ASP A 90 9.77 -2.88 8.34
CA ASP A 90 9.57 -3.95 9.31
C ASP A 90 10.36 -5.16 8.85
N ASN A 91 11.38 -5.53 9.61
CA ASN A 91 12.25 -6.65 9.32
C ASN A 91 11.91 -7.89 10.16
N ASP A 92 10.74 -7.92 10.77
CA ASP A 92 10.30 -9.07 11.56
C ASP A 92 10.17 -10.30 10.65
N ARG A 93 11.00 -11.30 10.95
CA ARG A 93 11.02 -12.54 10.16
C ARG A 93 9.67 -13.25 10.16
N ALA A 94 8.95 -13.22 11.28
CA ALA A 94 7.64 -13.86 11.36
C ALA A 94 6.63 -13.22 10.40
N VAL A 95 6.67 -11.91 10.24
CA VAL A 95 5.83 -11.20 9.27
C VAL A 95 6.21 -11.60 7.85
N ILE A 96 7.51 -11.61 7.56
CA ILE A 96 8.01 -11.98 6.23
C ILE A 96 7.58 -13.39 5.86
N GLU A 97 7.76 -14.33 6.76
CA GLU A 97 7.40 -15.75 6.51
C GLU A 97 5.90 -15.92 6.31
N ARG A 98 5.09 -15.18 7.07
CA ARG A 98 3.63 -15.26 6.97
C ARG A 98 3.09 -14.69 5.66
N LEU A 99 3.67 -13.60 5.18
CA LEU A 99 3.16 -12.86 4.04
C LEU A 99 3.85 -13.18 2.72
N TRP A 100 5.08 -13.70 2.77
CA TRP A 100 5.83 -13.99 1.56
C TRP A 100 5.22 -15.17 0.83
N ASN A 101 4.81 -14.91 -0.42
CA ASN A 101 4.21 -15.91 -1.29
C ASN A 101 4.77 -15.69 -2.69
N PRO A 102 5.87 -16.36 -3.03
CA PRO A 102 6.53 -16.17 -4.34
C PRO A 102 5.66 -16.63 -5.52
#